data_2e7f0fff4273d70301caa7980ec16070
#
_entry.id   2e7f0fff4273d70301caa7980ec16070
#
_cell.length_a   1.000
_cell.length_b   1.000
_cell.length_c   1.000
_cell.angle_alpha   90.00
_cell.angle_beta   90.00
_cell.angle_gamma   90.00
#
_symmetry.space_group_name_H-M   'P 1'
#
loop_
_entity.id
_entity.type
_entity.pdbx_description
1 polymer ?
#
loop_
_entity_poly.entity_id
_entity_poly.type
_entity_poly.pdbx_seq_one_letter_code
_entity_poly.pdbx_strand_id
1 'polypeptide(L)'
;LDKRLLSALFQNARASLVYLSQKLGCSVDIIRNKMKRMHELGIIMQYRIAIDYTKLGYEMFKAFVYFHNLSELDEKKLFQYAKQNNKIVYLIRQLSAWDVELEIMAKSYEEFNEIINDIRHKFAEDIRNYEFALMRDDIWSFENFKLLV
;
A
#
# COMPACT_ATOMS: atom_id res chain seq x y z
N LEU A 1 7.01 -13.38 -22.45
CA LEU A 1 8.12 -12.51 -22.03
C LEU A 1 7.63 -11.48 -20.98
N ASP A 2 6.52 -10.77 -21.21
CA ASP A 2 6.03 -9.68 -20.35
C ASP A 2 5.77 -10.15 -18.91
N LYS A 3 5.05 -11.25 -18.72
CA LYS A 3 4.83 -11.83 -17.39
C LYS A 3 6.15 -12.22 -16.71
N ARG A 4 7.07 -12.84 -17.43
CA ARG A 4 8.39 -13.22 -16.89
C ARG A 4 9.24 -12.00 -16.51
N LEU A 5 9.14 -10.91 -17.27
CA LEU A 5 9.81 -9.64 -16.95
C LEU A 5 9.23 -9.01 -15.70
N LEU A 6 7.90 -8.95 -15.58
CA LEU A 6 7.23 -8.45 -14.37
C LEU A 6 7.58 -9.29 -13.13
N SER A 7 7.60 -10.63 -13.26
CA SER A 7 8.03 -11.51 -12.16
C SER A 7 9.47 -11.26 -11.72
N ALA A 8 10.38 -11.06 -12.68
CA ALA A 8 11.78 -10.74 -12.36
C ALA A 8 11.94 -9.38 -11.68
N LEU A 9 11.17 -8.36 -12.11
CA LEU A 9 11.16 -7.04 -11.50
C LEU A 9 10.50 -7.05 -10.13
N PHE A 10 9.49 -7.87 -9.93
CA PHE A 10 8.83 -8.04 -8.63
C PHE A 10 9.81 -8.59 -7.58
N GLN A 11 10.64 -9.56 -7.96
CA GLN A 11 11.69 -10.10 -7.08
C GLN A 11 12.83 -9.11 -6.83
N ASN A 12 13.20 -8.32 -7.85
CA ASN A 12 14.24 -7.30 -7.73
C ASN A 12 13.95 -6.12 -8.66
N ALA A 13 13.26 -5.11 -8.14
CA ALA A 13 12.94 -3.90 -8.88
C ALA A 13 14.18 -3.08 -9.32
N ARG A 14 15.36 -3.36 -8.74
CA ARG A 14 16.65 -2.72 -9.07
C ARG A 14 17.52 -3.54 -10.03
N ALA A 15 16.98 -4.65 -10.57
CA ALA A 15 17.71 -5.49 -11.52
C ALA A 15 18.13 -4.67 -12.74
N SER A 16 19.41 -4.81 -13.15
CA SER A 16 19.92 -4.11 -14.33
C SER A 16 19.28 -4.68 -15.62
N LEU A 17 19.19 -3.85 -16.65
CA LEU A 17 18.70 -4.30 -17.96
C LEU A 17 19.54 -5.44 -18.53
N VAL A 18 20.87 -5.45 -18.28
CA VAL A 18 21.78 -6.52 -18.69
C VAL A 18 21.43 -7.82 -17.98
N TYR A 19 21.25 -7.78 -16.66
CA TYR A 19 20.84 -8.96 -15.89
C TYR A 19 19.49 -9.51 -16.39
N LEU A 20 18.50 -8.63 -16.59
CA LEU A 20 17.19 -9.03 -17.09
C LEU A 20 17.26 -9.64 -18.51
N SER A 21 18.08 -9.07 -19.39
CA SER A 21 18.26 -9.60 -20.75
C SER A 21 18.85 -11.00 -20.75
N GLN A 22 19.86 -11.25 -19.93
CA GLN A 22 20.47 -12.56 -19.75
C GLN A 22 19.49 -13.57 -19.14
N LYS A 23 18.82 -13.17 -18.05
CA LYS A 23 17.84 -14.03 -17.36
C LYS A 23 16.66 -14.43 -18.23
N LEU A 24 16.22 -13.55 -19.13
CA LEU A 24 15.04 -13.76 -19.97
C LEU A 24 15.36 -14.22 -21.40
N GLY A 25 16.64 -14.27 -21.78
CA GLY A 25 17.11 -14.75 -23.09
C GLY A 25 16.71 -13.80 -24.23
N CYS A 26 16.80 -12.48 -24.04
CA CYS A 26 16.49 -11.50 -25.07
C CYS A 26 17.44 -10.28 -24.99
N SER A 27 17.43 -9.40 -25.99
CA SER A 27 18.33 -8.24 -26.02
C SER A 27 17.92 -7.18 -24.94
N VAL A 28 18.91 -6.37 -24.54
CA VAL A 28 18.71 -5.23 -23.63
C VAL A 28 17.66 -4.26 -24.16
N ASP A 29 17.63 -4.02 -25.47
CA ASP A 29 16.69 -3.11 -26.09
C ASP A 29 15.25 -3.63 -26.06
N ILE A 30 15.07 -4.95 -26.20
CA ILE A 30 13.76 -5.58 -26.01
C ILE A 30 13.26 -5.35 -24.57
N ILE A 31 14.12 -5.56 -23.57
CA ILE A 31 13.76 -5.31 -22.16
C ILE A 31 13.39 -3.84 -21.95
N ARG A 32 14.23 -2.92 -22.38
CA ARG A 32 14.01 -1.48 -22.26
C ARG A 32 12.67 -1.05 -22.88
N ASN A 33 12.41 -1.47 -24.11
CA ASN A 33 11.18 -1.12 -24.82
C ASN A 33 9.94 -1.70 -24.14
N LYS A 34 10.01 -2.93 -23.63
CA LYS A 34 8.92 -3.55 -22.90
C LYS A 34 8.63 -2.83 -21.58
N MET A 35 9.66 -2.49 -20.80
CA MET A 35 9.49 -1.72 -19.56
C MET A 35 8.86 -0.36 -19.86
N LYS A 36 9.36 0.36 -20.88
CA LYS A 36 8.78 1.64 -21.29
C LYS A 36 7.30 1.49 -21.63
N ARG A 37 6.95 0.52 -22.47
CA ARG A 37 5.54 0.26 -22.83
C ARG A 37 4.67 -0.08 -21.63
N MET A 38 5.19 -0.87 -20.68
CA MET A 38 4.43 -1.22 -19.46
C MET A 38 4.20 0.00 -18.56
N HIS A 39 5.12 0.95 -18.50
CA HIS A 39 4.91 2.23 -17.83
C HIS A 39 3.85 3.08 -18.56
N GLU A 40 3.95 3.20 -19.89
CA GLU A 40 2.98 3.95 -20.69
C GLU A 40 1.55 3.39 -20.57
N LEU A 41 1.42 2.06 -20.43
CA LEU A 41 0.14 1.38 -20.21
C LEU A 41 -0.32 1.38 -18.73
N GLY A 42 0.46 1.96 -17.82
CA GLY A 42 0.14 1.96 -16.38
C GLY A 42 0.25 0.58 -15.70
N ILE A 43 0.81 -0.43 -16.38
CA ILE A 43 1.03 -1.77 -15.79
C ILE A 43 2.12 -1.69 -14.71
N ILE A 44 3.23 -1.01 -14.99
CA ILE A 44 4.22 -0.65 -14.00
C ILE A 44 3.91 0.78 -13.57
N MET A 45 3.34 0.94 -12.39
CA MET A 45 2.95 2.25 -11.88
C MET A 45 4.13 2.98 -11.25
N GLN A 46 4.97 2.26 -10.49
CA GLN A 46 6.11 2.81 -9.75
C GLN A 46 7.00 1.71 -9.20
N TYR A 47 8.20 2.09 -8.79
CA TYR A 47 9.09 1.26 -8.00
C TYR A 47 9.10 1.81 -6.57
N ARG A 48 8.94 0.92 -5.58
CA ARG A 48 8.93 1.28 -4.17
C ARG A 48 10.01 0.50 -3.42
N ILE A 49 10.46 1.07 -2.33
CA ILE A 49 11.30 0.37 -1.35
C ILE A 49 10.40 -0.25 -0.27
N ALA A 50 10.77 -1.43 0.21
CA ALA A 50 10.24 -1.97 1.46
C ALA A 50 11.07 -1.40 2.61
N ILE A 51 10.41 -0.88 3.63
CA ILE A 51 11.03 -0.27 4.82
C ILE A 51 10.58 -1.06 6.03
N ASP A 52 11.54 -1.50 6.82
CA ASP A 52 11.27 -2.05 8.15
C ASP A 52 11.09 -0.88 9.14
N TYR A 53 9.85 -0.48 9.33
CA TYR A 53 9.49 0.66 10.18
C TYR A 53 9.79 0.42 11.66
N THR A 54 9.82 -0.84 12.09
CA THR A 54 10.13 -1.16 13.48
C THR A 54 11.55 -0.73 13.85
N LYS A 55 12.50 -0.84 12.91
CA LYS A 55 13.89 -0.35 13.08
C LYS A 55 14.00 1.17 13.12
N LEU A 56 12.96 1.88 12.71
CA LEU A 56 12.84 3.33 12.83
C LEU A 56 12.06 3.75 14.09
N GLY A 57 11.67 2.79 14.94
CA GLY A 57 10.93 3.03 16.17
C GLY A 57 9.44 3.31 15.95
N TYR A 58 8.87 2.84 14.85
CA TYR A 58 7.44 2.92 14.56
C TYR A 58 6.78 1.55 14.65
N GLU A 59 5.54 1.56 15.07
CA GLU A 59 4.60 0.45 15.02
C GLU A 59 3.56 0.72 13.95
N MET A 60 3.08 -0.33 13.29
CA MET A 60 2.00 -0.23 12.32
C MET A 60 0.69 -0.67 12.95
N PHE A 61 -0.27 0.22 12.92
CA PHE A 61 -1.64 -0.05 13.32
C PHE A 61 -2.55 -0.07 12.10
N LYS A 62 -3.48 -1.01 12.09
CA LYS A 62 -4.61 -1.02 11.16
C LYS A 62 -5.86 -0.62 11.92
N ALA A 63 -6.57 0.39 11.42
CA ALA A 63 -7.88 0.76 11.94
C ALA A 63 -8.94 0.41 10.90
N PHE A 64 -9.93 -0.36 11.32
CA PHE A 64 -11.08 -0.77 10.53
C PHE A 64 -12.26 0.10 10.93
N VAL A 65 -12.68 0.97 10.03
CA VAL A 65 -13.72 1.98 10.31
C VAL A 65 -15.03 1.57 9.66
N TYR A 66 -16.08 1.61 10.44
CA TYR A 66 -17.46 1.31 10.04
C TYR A 66 -18.24 2.62 9.99
N PHE A 67 -18.90 2.88 8.89
CA PHE A 67 -19.76 4.05 8.72
C PHE A 67 -21.24 3.68 8.79
N HIS A 68 -22.10 4.64 9.14
CA HIS A 68 -23.55 4.49 9.01
C HIS A 68 -23.96 4.57 7.54
N ASN A 69 -23.54 5.64 6.86
CA ASN A 69 -23.72 5.88 5.44
C ASN A 69 -22.55 6.74 4.98
N LEU A 70 -21.58 6.16 4.31
CA LEU A 70 -20.45 6.89 3.74
C LEU A 70 -20.88 7.57 2.45
N SER A 71 -21.19 8.86 2.50
CA SER A 71 -21.47 9.63 1.29
C SER A 71 -20.18 9.87 0.48
N GLU A 72 -20.29 10.09 -0.82
CA GLU A 72 -19.14 10.45 -1.66
C GLU A 72 -18.41 11.71 -1.16
N LEU A 73 -19.13 12.63 -0.54
CA LEU A 73 -18.57 13.85 0.02
C LEU A 73 -17.71 13.55 1.25
N ASP A 74 -18.19 12.70 2.14
CA ASP A 74 -17.48 12.35 3.37
C ASP A 74 -16.30 11.45 3.08
N GLU A 75 -16.42 10.58 2.09
CA GLU A 75 -15.28 9.82 1.55
C GLU A 75 -14.17 10.76 1.03
N LYS A 76 -14.53 11.78 0.27
CA LYS A 76 -13.55 12.79 -0.21
C LYS A 76 -12.90 13.55 0.94
N LYS A 77 -13.67 13.94 1.97
CA LYS A 77 -13.13 14.59 3.16
C LYS A 77 -12.15 13.68 3.92
N LEU A 78 -12.53 12.42 4.13
CA LEU A 78 -11.68 11.44 4.79
C LEU A 78 -10.37 11.19 4.02
N PHE A 79 -10.47 11.10 2.69
CA PHE A 79 -9.32 10.95 1.82
C PHE A 79 -8.38 12.17 1.87
N GLN A 80 -8.94 13.38 1.90
CA GLN A 80 -8.16 14.60 2.06
C GLN A 80 -7.48 14.68 3.43
N TYR A 81 -8.20 14.30 4.48
CA TYR A 81 -7.64 14.21 5.83
C TYR A 81 -6.46 13.23 5.87
N ALA A 82 -6.64 12.02 5.34
CA ALA A 82 -5.58 11.01 5.30
C ALA A 82 -4.34 11.50 4.52
N LYS A 83 -4.53 12.22 3.42
CA LYS A 83 -3.42 12.81 2.65
C LYS A 83 -2.65 13.89 3.42
N GLN A 84 -3.31 14.62 4.30
CA GLN A 84 -2.69 15.69 5.09
C GLN A 84 -1.99 15.15 6.35
N ASN A 85 -2.36 13.97 6.81
CA ASN A 85 -1.74 13.33 7.97
C ASN A 85 -0.62 12.39 7.52
N ASN A 86 0.63 12.79 7.76
CA ASN A 86 1.82 12.04 7.34
C ASN A 86 2.02 10.69 8.07
N LYS A 87 1.22 10.40 9.08
CA LYS A 87 1.22 9.12 9.80
C LYS A 87 0.25 8.09 9.22
N ILE A 88 -0.70 8.54 8.40
CA ILE A 88 -1.60 7.65 7.67
C ILE A 88 -0.92 7.28 6.35
N VAL A 89 -0.42 6.05 6.25
CA VAL A 89 0.35 5.58 5.09
C VAL A 89 -0.52 4.97 4.00
N TYR A 90 -1.67 4.37 4.38
CA TYR A 90 -2.66 3.85 3.46
C TYR A 90 -4.08 4.14 3.95
N LEU A 91 -4.95 4.42 3.00
CA LEU A 91 -6.40 4.40 3.14
C LEU A 91 -6.93 3.46 2.07
N ILE A 92 -7.61 2.42 2.47
CA ILE A 92 -8.16 1.39 1.59
C ILE A 92 -9.67 1.35 1.78
N ARG A 93 -10.42 1.63 0.70
CA ARG A 93 -11.86 1.37 0.67
C ARG A 93 -12.09 -0.10 0.37
N GLN A 94 -12.98 -0.74 1.09
CA GLN A 94 -13.25 -2.16 0.95
C GLN A 94 -14.76 -2.45 0.84
N LEU A 95 -15.07 -3.52 0.14
CA LEU A 95 -16.38 -4.16 0.15
C LEU A 95 -16.30 -5.35 1.12
N SER A 96 -16.36 -5.07 2.42
CA SER A 96 -16.19 -6.07 3.48
C SER A 96 -17.09 -5.75 4.67
N ALA A 97 -16.81 -6.33 5.84
CA ALA A 97 -17.53 -6.03 7.08
C ALA A 97 -17.32 -4.58 7.55
N TRP A 98 -16.18 -3.98 7.21
CA TRP A 98 -15.87 -2.55 7.42
C TRP A 98 -15.79 -1.83 6.08
N ASP A 99 -15.96 -0.52 6.11
CA ASP A 99 -16.02 0.31 4.91
C ASP A 99 -14.64 0.84 4.50
N VAL A 100 -13.82 1.21 5.49
CA VAL A 100 -12.49 1.78 5.28
C VAL A 100 -11.48 1.14 6.22
N GLU A 101 -10.30 0.84 5.68
CA GLU A 101 -9.11 0.45 6.43
C GLU A 101 -8.08 1.58 6.35
N LEU A 102 -7.53 1.98 7.50
CA LEU A 102 -6.44 2.92 7.62
C LEU A 102 -5.20 2.20 8.14
N GLU A 103 -4.07 2.34 7.45
CA GLU A 103 -2.78 1.93 7.97
C GLU A 103 -2.06 3.13 8.54
N ILE A 104 -1.76 3.08 9.83
CA ILE A 104 -1.25 4.21 10.61
C ILE A 104 0.10 3.80 11.23
N MET A 105 1.10 4.64 10.99
CA MET A 105 2.41 4.54 11.63
C MET A 105 2.47 5.43 12.85
N ALA A 106 2.66 4.85 14.03
CA ALA A 106 2.78 5.58 15.28
C ALA A 106 3.94 5.02 16.12
N LYS A 107 4.51 5.85 16.99
CA LYS A 107 5.60 5.43 17.90
C LYS A 107 5.08 4.73 19.15
N SER A 108 3.79 4.87 19.43
CA SER A 108 3.14 4.22 20.56
C SER A 108 1.64 4.10 20.32
N TYR A 109 0.98 3.32 21.16
CA TYR A 109 -0.48 3.21 21.18
C TYR A 109 -1.15 4.56 21.49
N GLU A 110 -0.58 5.38 22.37
CA GLU A 110 -1.09 6.70 22.74
C GLU A 110 -1.14 7.59 21.49
N GLU A 111 -0.07 7.64 20.72
CA GLU A 111 0.00 8.42 19.48
C GLU A 111 -1.01 7.92 18.45
N PHE A 112 -1.16 6.60 18.29
CA PHE A 112 -2.20 6.01 17.46
C PHE A 112 -3.60 6.45 17.92
N ASN A 113 -3.85 6.39 19.23
CA ASN A 113 -5.14 6.74 19.81
C ASN A 113 -5.49 8.22 19.62
N GLU A 114 -4.51 9.13 19.66
CA GLU A 114 -4.70 10.53 19.33
C GLU A 114 -5.19 10.71 17.89
N ILE A 115 -4.58 10.01 16.93
CA ILE A 115 -4.98 10.07 15.51
C ILE A 115 -6.40 9.54 15.32
N ILE A 116 -6.73 8.41 15.94
CA ILE A 116 -8.08 7.81 15.84
C ILE A 116 -9.11 8.72 16.49
N ASN A 117 -8.81 9.32 17.63
CA ASN A 117 -9.74 10.25 18.29
C ASN A 117 -9.98 11.51 17.44
N ASP A 118 -8.95 12.04 16.78
CA ASP A 118 -9.14 13.18 15.86
C ASP A 118 -10.05 12.81 14.67
N ILE A 119 -9.86 11.62 14.10
CA ILE A 119 -10.75 11.10 13.04
C ILE A 119 -12.19 10.97 13.56
N ARG A 120 -12.37 10.36 14.72
CA ARG A 120 -13.69 10.17 15.32
C ARG A 120 -14.38 11.50 15.63
N HIS A 121 -13.66 12.52 16.08
CA HIS A 121 -14.23 13.85 16.30
C HIS A 121 -14.64 14.53 15.00
N LYS A 122 -13.81 14.43 13.96
CA LYS A 122 -14.10 15.05 12.66
C LYS A 122 -15.24 14.40 11.89
N PHE A 123 -15.44 13.11 12.09
CA PHE A 123 -16.42 12.28 11.38
C PHE A 123 -17.42 11.63 12.36
N ALA A 124 -17.74 12.32 13.45
CA ALA A 124 -18.51 11.76 14.56
C ALA A 124 -19.93 11.32 14.15
N GLU A 125 -20.56 12.03 13.21
CA GLU A 125 -21.90 11.71 12.72
C GLU A 125 -21.90 10.53 11.73
N ASP A 126 -20.77 10.26 11.10
CA ASP A 126 -20.64 9.27 10.05
C ASP A 126 -20.13 7.92 10.57
N ILE A 127 -19.20 7.95 11.55
CA ILE A 127 -18.55 6.75 12.08
C ILE A 127 -19.47 6.04 13.08
N ARG A 128 -19.87 4.82 12.74
CA ARG A 128 -20.66 3.93 13.61
C ARG A 128 -19.79 3.22 14.65
N ASN A 129 -18.65 2.71 14.23
CA ASN A 129 -17.73 1.91 15.04
C ASN A 129 -16.33 1.93 14.44
N TYR A 130 -15.34 1.54 15.22
CA TYR A 130 -14.01 1.19 14.72
C TYR A 130 -13.41 0.05 15.53
N GLU A 131 -12.57 -0.71 14.88
CA GLU A 131 -11.71 -1.73 15.48
C GLU A 131 -10.27 -1.46 15.06
N PHE A 132 -9.31 -2.00 15.78
CA PHE A 132 -7.91 -1.86 15.36
C PHE A 132 -7.12 -3.13 15.64
N ALA A 133 -6.00 -3.27 14.94
CA ALA A 133 -5.00 -4.30 15.17
C ALA A 133 -3.60 -3.67 15.15
N LEU A 134 -2.75 -4.07 16.09
CA LEU A 134 -1.32 -3.81 16.02
C LEU A 134 -0.69 -4.90 15.16
N MET A 135 -0.03 -4.51 14.07
CA MET A 135 0.68 -5.42 13.19
C MET A 135 2.05 -5.74 13.77
N ARG A 136 2.35 -7.02 13.97
CA ARG A 136 3.64 -7.46 14.53
C ARG A 136 4.65 -7.80 13.45
N ASP A 137 4.24 -8.64 12.52
CA ASP A 137 5.15 -9.17 11.50
C ASP A 137 4.45 -9.14 10.15
N ASP A 138 5.11 -8.56 9.17
CA ASP A 138 4.65 -8.55 7.79
C ASP A 138 5.54 -9.50 6.99
N ILE A 139 5.02 -10.70 6.69
CA ILE A 139 5.76 -11.72 5.95
C ILE A 139 5.48 -11.55 4.45
N TRP A 140 6.40 -10.93 3.76
CA TRP A 140 6.34 -10.78 2.32
C TRP A 140 6.79 -12.05 1.61
N SER A 141 5.84 -12.80 1.07
CA SER A 141 6.15 -14.00 0.29
C SER A 141 6.30 -13.67 -1.19
N PHE A 142 7.41 -13.00 -1.56
CA PHE A 142 7.72 -12.64 -2.94
C PHE A 142 7.88 -13.87 -3.87
N GLU A 143 8.27 -15.02 -3.32
CA GLU A 143 8.45 -16.26 -4.08
C GLU A 143 7.12 -16.87 -4.56
N ASN A 144 6.01 -16.53 -3.91
CA ASN A 144 4.69 -17.08 -4.19
C ASN A 144 3.84 -16.25 -5.17
N PHE A 145 4.39 -15.19 -5.74
CA PHE A 145 3.67 -14.38 -6.74
C PHE A 145 3.58 -15.11 -8.09
N LYS A 146 2.85 -16.24 -8.09
CA LYS A 146 2.69 -17.12 -9.25
C LYS A 146 1.61 -16.65 -10.24
N LEU A 147 0.90 -15.57 -9.96
CA LEU A 147 -0.15 -15.03 -10.84
C LEU A 147 0.39 -14.55 -12.19
N LEU A 148 1.69 -14.27 -12.28
CA LEU A 148 2.34 -13.75 -13.49
C LEU A 148 3.10 -14.83 -14.28
N VAL A 149 3.17 -16.05 -13.79
CA VAL A 149 3.94 -17.15 -14.43
C VAL A 149 3.03 -18.18 -15.03
#